data_0cfc59105bca4816a4a901ddcba7f71c
#
_entry.id   0cfc59105bca4816a4a901ddcba7f71c
#
_cell.length_a   1.000
_cell.length_b   1.000
_cell.length_c   1.000
_cell.angle_alpha   90.00
_cell.angle_beta   90.00
_cell.angle_gamma   90.00
#
_symmetry.space_group_name_H-M   'P 1'
#
loop_
_entity.id
_entity.type
_entity.pdbx_description
1 polymer ?
#
loop_
_entity_poly.entity_id
_entity_poly.type
_entity_poly.pdbx_seq_one_letter_code
_entity_poly.pdbx_strand_id
1 'polypeptide(L)'
;MSGLAIRPVAAVDAPALLRFELEHRAYFESWVNARDPKFYSEQGVAAAIAAAGTAWANDQAFQYLIVEDGRIVGRINLTAVRRTHFHCADLGYRIGEHDGGRSVASRAVALCLEQAFGTHGLGRIEAVARPKNKGSIRVLERNGFRQFGRSRRSFELGGQWFDRLLFERHRDVPASTTD
;
A
#
# COMPACT_ATOMS: atom_id res chain seq x y z
N MET A 1 -4.19 -21.48 12.51
CA MET A 1 -4.73 -20.20 11.97
C MET A 1 -3.58 -19.44 11.35
N SER A 2 -3.63 -19.18 10.05
CA SER A 2 -2.57 -18.46 9.33
C SER A 2 -2.43 -17.05 9.91
N GLY A 3 -1.27 -16.80 10.50
CA GLY A 3 -0.96 -15.56 11.21
C GLY A 3 -0.58 -14.43 10.26
N LEU A 4 -1.54 -13.86 9.49
CA LEU A 4 -1.28 -12.66 8.69
C LEU A 4 -1.18 -11.43 9.60
N ALA A 5 -0.08 -10.71 9.48
CA ALA A 5 0.15 -9.45 10.17
C ALA A 5 0.76 -8.40 9.22
N ILE A 6 0.63 -7.14 9.58
CA ILE A 6 1.47 -6.08 9.01
C ILE A 6 2.40 -5.55 10.12
N ARG A 7 3.62 -5.21 9.75
CA ARG A 7 4.57 -4.58 10.66
C ARG A 7 5.46 -3.58 9.93
N PRO A 8 5.99 -2.56 10.61
CA PRO A 8 6.97 -1.66 10.02
C PRO A 8 8.15 -2.42 9.40
N VAL A 9 8.64 -1.95 8.28
CA VAL A 9 9.87 -2.46 7.68
C VAL A 9 11.07 -2.02 8.52
N ALA A 10 12.02 -2.93 8.76
CA ALA A 10 13.21 -2.69 9.57
C ALA A 10 14.48 -3.09 8.81
N ALA A 11 15.64 -2.59 9.24
CA ALA A 11 16.92 -2.87 8.57
C ALA A 11 17.22 -4.36 8.43
N VAL A 12 16.84 -5.17 9.42
CA VAL A 12 17.01 -6.64 9.42
C VAL A 12 16.25 -7.33 8.28
N ASP A 13 15.26 -6.68 7.70
CA ASP A 13 14.44 -7.23 6.62
C ASP A 13 15.11 -7.13 5.24
N ALA A 14 16.19 -6.38 5.09
CA ALA A 14 16.77 -6.07 3.79
C ALA A 14 17.04 -7.31 2.93
N PRO A 15 17.65 -8.41 3.41
CA PRO A 15 17.89 -9.60 2.60
C PRO A 15 16.59 -10.31 2.18
N ALA A 16 15.62 -10.41 3.09
CA ALA A 16 14.34 -11.06 2.82
C ALA A 16 13.49 -10.24 1.85
N LEU A 17 13.49 -8.91 2.02
CA LEU A 17 12.79 -7.99 1.14
C LEU A 17 13.39 -7.96 -0.27
N LEU A 18 14.73 -8.00 -0.39
CA LEU A 18 15.39 -8.10 -1.68
C LEU A 18 14.97 -9.37 -2.42
N ARG A 19 14.99 -10.52 -1.75
CA ARG A 19 14.54 -11.79 -2.35
C ARG A 19 13.10 -11.69 -2.84
N PHE A 20 12.20 -11.18 -2.01
CA PHE A 20 10.79 -10.99 -2.36
C PHE A 20 10.60 -10.07 -3.58
N GLU A 21 11.29 -8.93 -3.62
CA GLU A 21 11.17 -7.98 -4.74
C GLU A 21 11.78 -8.55 -6.04
N LEU A 22 12.86 -9.32 -5.97
CA LEU A 22 13.45 -9.99 -7.14
C LEU A 22 12.55 -11.11 -7.67
N GLU A 23 12.03 -11.96 -6.78
CA GLU A 23 11.15 -13.08 -7.13
C GLU A 23 9.91 -12.61 -7.90
N HIS A 24 9.32 -11.49 -7.46
CA HIS A 24 8.05 -10.98 -8.02
C HIS A 24 8.25 -9.80 -8.98
N ARG A 25 9.49 -9.47 -9.36
CA ARG A 25 9.80 -8.27 -10.14
C ARG A 25 8.99 -8.15 -11.42
N ALA A 26 9.02 -9.18 -12.26
CA ALA A 26 8.32 -9.17 -13.55
C ALA A 26 6.80 -8.99 -13.38
N TYR A 27 6.24 -9.67 -12.38
CA TYR A 27 4.82 -9.54 -12.04
C TYR A 27 4.49 -8.10 -11.61
N PHE A 28 5.28 -7.49 -10.73
CA PHE A 28 5.01 -6.12 -10.29
C PHE A 28 5.16 -5.10 -11.42
N GLU A 29 6.18 -5.25 -12.26
CA GLU A 29 6.44 -4.35 -13.39
C GLU A 29 5.35 -4.44 -14.49
N SER A 30 4.55 -5.50 -14.53
CA SER A 30 3.36 -5.59 -15.39
C SER A 30 2.19 -4.68 -14.94
N TRP A 31 2.20 -4.25 -13.68
CA TRP A 31 1.15 -3.43 -13.09
C TRP A 31 1.57 -1.99 -12.79
N VAL A 32 2.83 -1.78 -12.45
CA VAL A 32 3.38 -0.48 -12.04
C VAL A 32 4.73 -0.26 -12.72
N ASN A 33 5.17 0.99 -12.81
CA ASN A 33 6.47 1.31 -13.38
C ASN A 33 7.60 0.61 -12.61
N ALA A 34 8.61 0.17 -13.36
CA ALA A 34 9.82 -0.42 -12.82
C ALA A 34 10.48 0.53 -11.82
N ARG A 35 11.06 -0.04 -10.77
CA ARG A 35 11.94 0.72 -9.88
C ARG A 35 13.28 0.97 -10.57
N ASP A 36 14.04 1.95 -10.07
CA ASP A 36 15.43 2.12 -10.46
C ASP A 36 16.17 0.77 -10.28
N PRO A 37 16.94 0.30 -11.29
CA PRO A 37 17.70 -0.93 -11.19
C PRO A 37 18.59 -1.04 -9.95
N LYS A 38 19.10 0.10 -9.44
CA LYS A 38 19.91 0.17 -8.22
C LYS A 38 19.16 -0.31 -6.97
N PHE A 39 17.83 -0.23 -6.97
CA PHE A 39 17.02 -0.74 -5.87
C PHE A 39 17.21 -2.25 -5.66
N TYR A 40 17.42 -3.02 -6.74
CA TYR A 40 17.52 -4.48 -6.68
C TYR A 40 18.93 -4.96 -6.29
N SER A 41 19.45 -4.40 -5.22
CA SER A 41 20.71 -4.77 -4.56
C SER A 41 20.53 -4.67 -3.05
N GLU A 42 21.41 -5.34 -2.27
CA GLU A 42 21.39 -5.23 -0.81
C GLU A 42 21.50 -3.78 -0.36
N GLN A 43 22.44 -3.02 -0.96
CA GLN A 43 22.63 -1.60 -0.65
C GLN A 43 21.41 -0.76 -1.04
N GLY A 44 20.79 -1.03 -2.19
CA GLY A 44 19.61 -0.29 -2.66
C GLY A 44 18.40 -0.53 -1.77
N VAL A 45 18.14 -1.78 -1.37
CA VAL A 45 17.06 -2.11 -0.43
C VAL A 45 17.33 -1.53 0.95
N ALA A 46 18.56 -1.63 1.45
CA ALA A 46 18.94 -1.04 2.74
C ALA A 46 18.74 0.50 2.76
N ALA A 47 19.14 1.18 1.68
CA ALA A 47 18.92 2.62 1.52
C ALA A 47 17.42 2.96 1.47
N ALA A 48 16.60 2.16 0.77
CA ALA A 48 15.16 2.35 0.71
C ALA A 48 14.49 2.14 2.09
N ILE A 49 14.96 1.17 2.88
CA ILE A 49 14.46 0.96 4.24
C ILE A 49 14.84 2.14 5.14
N ALA A 50 16.08 2.64 5.06
CA ALA A 50 16.53 3.81 5.82
C ALA A 50 15.69 5.06 5.46
N ALA A 51 15.44 5.30 4.17
CA ALA A 51 14.57 6.38 3.72
C ALA A 51 13.12 6.22 4.22
N ALA A 52 12.61 4.98 4.27
CA ALA A 52 11.29 4.69 4.85
C ALA A 52 11.24 5.03 6.34
N GLY A 53 12.29 4.73 7.11
CA GLY A 53 12.42 5.09 8.52
C GLY A 53 12.43 6.61 8.73
N THR A 54 13.16 7.34 7.89
CA THR A 54 13.17 8.81 7.92
C THR A 54 11.79 9.40 7.59
N ALA A 55 11.13 8.89 6.55
CA ALA A 55 9.78 9.34 6.19
C ALA A 55 8.76 9.05 7.30
N TRP A 56 8.90 7.93 8.00
CA TRP A 56 8.08 7.57 9.15
C TRP A 56 8.30 8.55 10.31
N ALA A 57 9.54 8.82 10.67
CA ALA A 57 9.89 9.76 11.75
C ALA A 57 9.40 11.18 11.47
N ASN A 58 9.32 11.57 10.20
CA ASN A 58 8.82 12.88 9.76
C ASN A 58 7.32 12.91 9.45
N ASP A 59 6.58 11.85 9.78
CA ASP A 59 5.14 11.74 9.54
C ASP A 59 4.73 11.92 8.05
N GLN A 60 5.60 11.51 7.12
CA GLN A 60 5.42 11.67 5.68
C GLN A 60 4.89 10.42 5.00
N ALA A 61 5.28 9.25 5.50
CA ALA A 61 4.84 7.96 4.98
C ALA A 61 5.04 6.85 6.02
N PHE A 62 4.18 5.83 5.97
CA PHE A 62 4.26 4.64 6.82
C PHE A 62 4.35 3.41 5.94
N GLN A 63 5.48 2.71 6.00
CA GLN A 63 5.73 1.53 5.16
C GLN A 63 5.72 0.25 6.00
N TYR A 64 4.87 -0.70 5.60
CA TYR A 64 4.72 -1.98 6.28
C TYR A 64 5.08 -3.14 5.35
N LEU A 65 5.61 -4.19 5.95
CA LEU A 65 5.63 -5.53 5.37
C LEU A 65 4.34 -6.25 5.73
N ILE A 66 3.82 -7.00 4.77
CA ILE A 66 2.75 -7.98 5.00
C ILE A 66 3.46 -9.31 5.21
N VAL A 67 3.27 -9.88 6.39
CA VAL A 67 3.93 -11.12 6.81
C VAL A 67 2.89 -12.19 7.11
N GLU A 68 3.07 -13.38 6.58
CA GLU A 68 2.27 -14.57 6.87
C GLU A 68 3.21 -15.71 7.26
N ASP A 69 3.00 -16.24 8.47
CA ASP A 69 3.82 -17.34 9.03
C ASP A 69 5.35 -17.08 8.95
N GLY A 70 5.75 -15.84 9.28
CA GLY A 70 7.15 -15.41 9.28
C GLY A 70 7.73 -15.05 7.91
N ARG A 71 6.99 -15.26 6.82
CA ARG A 71 7.42 -14.97 5.44
C ARG A 71 6.82 -13.65 4.94
N ILE A 72 7.60 -12.86 4.23
CA ILE A 72 7.08 -11.67 3.52
C ILE A 72 6.24 -12.15 2.34
N VAL A 73 4.96 -11.75 2.32
CA VAL A 73 4.00 -12.04 1.26
C VAL A 73 3.54 -10.80 0.52
N GLY A 74 3.95 -9.62 1.00
CA GLY A 74 3.60 -8.36 0.36
C GLY A 74 4.14 -7.14 1.08
N ARG A 75 3.77 -5.98 0.55
CA ARG A 75 4.03 -4.66 1.15
C ARG A 75 2.76 -3.84 1.10
N ILE A 76 2.56 -3.00 2.11
CA ILE A 76 1.46 -2.04 2.16
C ILE A 76 1.95 -0.74 2.78
N ASN A 77 1.56 0.39 2.19
CA ASN A 77 2.11 1.67 2.54
C ASN A 77 1.00 2.73 2.63
N LEU A 78 1.16 3.65 3.55
CA LEU A 78 0.48 4.92 3.56
C LEU A 78 1.51 5.98 3.15
N THR A 79 1.27 6.70 2.08
CA THR A 79 2.19 7.69 1.52
C THR A 79 1.50 9.03 1.34
N ALA A 80 2.26 10.08 1.00
CA ALA A 80 1.72 11.42 0.82
C ALA A 80 0.83 11.86 2.00
N VAL A 81 1.30 11.66 3.21
CA VAL A 81 0.57 12.06 4.43
C VAL A 81 0.40 13.58 4.44
N ARG A 82 -0.83 14.03 4.54
CA ARG A 82 -1.21 15.45 4.62
C ARG A 82 -1.97 15.67 5.92
N ARG A 83 -1.38 16.43 6.84
CA ARG A 83 -1.95 16.67 8.18
C ARG A 83 -2.85 17.89 8.24
N THR A 84 -2.30 19.04 7.97
CA THR A 84 -3.01 20.32 8.12
C THR A 84 -4.27 20.36 7.25
N HIS A 85 -5.42 20.41 7.88
CA HIS A 85 -6.76 20.48 7.27
C HIS A 85 -7.23 19.23 6.50
N PHE A 86 -6.36 18.26 6.22
CA PHE A 86 -6.70 17.10 5.39
C PHE A 86 -6.75 15.79 6.17
N HIS A 87 -5.78 15.55 7.06
CA HIS A 87 -5.64 14.29 7.82
C HIS A 87 -5.80 13.05 6.95
N CYS A 88 -5.13 13.01 5.81
CA CYS A 88 -5.27 11.95 4.82
C CYS A 88 -3.93 11.41 4.33
N ALA A 89 -3.96 10.23 3.71
CA ALA A 89 -2.83 9.59 3.05
C ALA A 89 -3.30 8.73 1.88
N ASP A 90 -2.37 8.36 1.00
CA ASP A 90 -2.59 7.48 -0.12
C ASP A 90 -2.19 6.06 0.24
N LEU A 91 -3.10 5.10 0.07
CA LEU A 91 -2.86 3.68 0.25
C LEU A 91 -2.30 3.05 -1.03
N GLY A 92 -1.16 2.38 -0.89
CA GLY A 92 -0.61 1.52 -1.93
C GLY A 92 -0.24 0.15 -1.37
N TYR A 93 -0.44 -0.91 -2.14
CA TYR A 93 -0.03 -2.25 -1.74
C TYR A 93 0.35 -3.11 -2.95
N ARG A 94 1.14 -4.14 -2.68
CA ARG A 94 1.46 -5.22 -3.62
C ARG A 94 1.57 -6.54 -2.87
N ILE A 95 1.05 -7.59 -3.46
CA ILE A 95 1.10 -8.96 -2.94
C ILE A 95 1.92 -9.80 -3.91
N GLY A 96 2.72 -10.72 -3.39
CA GLY A 96 3.46 -11.66 -4.22
C GLY A 96 2.52 -12.42 -5.17
N GLU A 97 2.99 -12.74 -6.37
CA GLU A 97 2.18 -13.37 -7.42
C GLU A 97 1.49 -14.65 -6.92
N HIS A 98 2.23 -15.48 -6.17
CA HIS A 98 1.75 -16.76 -5.64
C HIS A 98 0.90 -16.62 -4.37
N ASP A 99 0.86 -15.44 -3.76
CA ASP A 99 0.10 -15.14 -2.55
C ASP A 99 -1.25 -14.47 -2.85
N GLY A 100 -1.54 -14.24 -4.14
CA GLY A 100 -2.82 -13.70 -4.61
C GLY A 100 -4.00 -14.67 -4.40
N GLY A 101 -5.22 -14.14 -4.42
CA GLY A 101 -6.45 -14.95 -4.38
C GLY A 101 -6.89 -15.48 -3.01
N ARG A 102 -6.02 -15.47 -1.99
CA ARG A 102 -6.28 -15.99 -0.63
C ARG A 102 -6.77 -14.93 0.37
N SER A 103 -7.36 -13.87 -0.10
CA SER A 103 -7.81 -12.72 0.71
C SER A 103 -6.67 -11.99 1.46
N VAL A 104 -5.40 -12.28 1.17
CA VAL A 104 -4.22 -11.65 1.79
C VAL A 104 -4.30 -10.14 1.65
N ALA A 105 -4.50 -9.62 0.43
CA ALA A 105 -4.62 -8.19 0.19
C ALA A 105 -5.76 -7.54 0.99
N SER A 106 -6.94 -8.17 1.02
CA SER A 106 -8.10 -7.62 1.74
C SER A 106 -7.86 -7.55 3.25
N ARG A 107 -7.26 -8.59 3.84
CA ARG A 107 -6.90 -8.63 5.26
C ARG A 107 -5.81 -7.60 5.59
N ALA A 108 -4.79 -7.49 4.74
CA ALA A 108 -3.71 -6.52 4.93
C ALA A 108 -4.24 -5.07 4.85
N VAL A 109 -5.16 -4.78 3.93
CA VAL A 109 -5.80 -3.45 3.84
C VAL A 109 -6.61 -3.17 5.09
N ALA A 110 -7.38 -4.13 5.62
CA ALA A 110 -8.12 -3.96 6.89
C ALA A 110 -7.17 -3.58 8.03
N LEU A 111 -6.08 -4.35 8.23
CA LEU A 111 -5.08 -4.07 9.25
C LEU A 111 -4.41 -2.69 9.06
N CYS A 112 -4.14 -2.30 7.81
CA CYS A 112 -3.56 -0.99 7.51
C CYS A 112 -4.53 0.16 7.82
N LEU A 113 -5.82 -0.01 7.59
CA LEU A 113 -6.84 0.96 7.96
C LEU A 113 -6.96 1.13 9.47
N GLU A 114 -6.83 0.03 10.25
CA GLU A 114 -6.77 0.10 11.71
C GLU A 114 -5.57 0.96 12.16
N GLN A 115 -4.39 0.77 11.56
CA GLN A 115 -3.23 1.61 11.84
C GLN A 115 -3.47 3.07 11.41
N ALA A 116 -4.00 3.28 10.21
CA ALA A 116 -4.25 4.60 9.66
C ALA A 116 -5.18 5.45 10.54
N PHE A 117 -6.31 4.88 10.93
CA PHE A 117 -7.36 5.59 11.69
C PHE A 117 -7.09 5.60 13.19
N GLY A 118 -6.52 4.52 13.74
CA GLY A 118 -6.20 4.41 15.16
C GLY A 118 -4.85 5.04 15.49
N THR A 119 -3.76 4.37 15.12
CA THR A 119 -2.40 4.76 15.52
C THR A 119 -1.96 6.09 14.89
N HIS A 120 -2.24 6.26 13.58
CA HIS A 120 -1.79 7.47 12.88
C HIS A 120 -2.80 8.61 12.91
N GLY A 121 -4.01 8.41 13.43
CA GLY A 121 -5.01 9.47 13.57
C GLY A 121 -5.44 10.11 12.26
N LEU A 122 -5.35 9.39 11.14
CA LEU A 122 -5.83 9.85 9.84
C LEU A 122 -7.36 9.82 9.82
N GLY A 123 -7.97 10.70 9.04
CA GLY A 123 -9.43 10.78 8.88
C GLY A 123 -9.92 10.20 7.56
N ARG A 124 -9.06 10.17 6.54
CA ARG A 124 -9.40 9.76 5.18
C ARG A 124 -8.22 9.06 4.52
N ILE A 125 -8.48 7.97 3.83
CA ILE A 125 -7.49 7.24 3.02
C ILE A 125 -7.97 7.21 1.58
N GLU A 126 -7.07 7.61 0.68
CA GLU A 126 -7.30 7.54 -0.76
C GLU A 126 -6.57 6.32 -1.34
N ALA A 127 -7.09 5.78 -2.43
CA ALA A 127 -6.45 4.70 -3.17
C ALA A 127 -6.78 4.81 -4.66
N VAL A 128 -5.90 4.28 -5.50
CA VAL A 128 -6.13 4.27 -6.94
C VAL A 128 -6.01 2.85 -7.50
N ALA A 129 -6.81 2.55 -8.52
CA ALA A 129 -6.71 1.30 -9.26
C ALA A 129 -6.92 1.54 -10.76
N ARG A 130 -6.22 0.77 -11.61
CA ARG A 130 -6.54 0.75 -13.05
C ARG A 130 -7.87 0.04 -13.26
N PRO A 131 -8.74 0.44 -14.22
CA PRO A 131 -10.04 -0.20 -14.48
C PRO A 131 -9.95 -1.70 -14.77
N LYS A 132 -8.83 -2.15 -15.33
CA LYS A 132 -8.56 -3.57 -15.61
C LYS A 132 -8.18 -4.37 -14.36
N ASN A 133 -7.72 -3.72 -13.30
CA ASN A 133 -7.31 -4.39 -12.06
C ASN A 133 -8.53 -4.71 -11.18
N LYS A 134 -9.35 -5.66 -11.63
CA LYS A 134 -10.56 -6.09 -10.92
C LYS A 134 -10.26 -6.66 -9.53
N GLY A 135 -9.08 -7.24 -9.35
CA GLY A 135 -8.63 -7.74 -8.04
C GLY A 135 -8.49 -6.61 -7.03
N SER A 136 -7.76 -5.55 -7.39
CA SER A 136 -7.57 -4.38 -6.52
C SER A 136 -8.89 -3.66 -6.24
N ILE A 137 -9.75 -3.47 -7.25
CA ILE A 137 -11.07 -2.85 -7.08
C ILE A 137 -11.88 -3.61 -6.02
N ARG A 138 -12.00 -4.93 -6.14
CA ARG A 138 -12.72 -5.77 -5.16
C ARG A 138 -12.12 -5.70 -3.75
N VAL A 139 -10.79 -5.63 -3.63
CA VAL A 139 -10.13 -5.47 -2.33
C VAL A 139 -10.52 -4.14 -1.69
N LEU A 140 -10.49 -3.05 -2.45
CA LEU A 140 -10.87 -1.72 -1.97
C LEU A 140 -12.36 -1.69 -1.54
N GLU A 141 -13.26 -2.16 -2.40
CA GLU A 141 -14.70 -2.20 -2.12
C GLU A 141 -15.03 -3.03 -0.86
N ARG A 142 -14.40 -4.21 -0.69
CA ARG A 142 -14.56 -5.05 0.51
C ARG A 142 -14.09 -4.38 1.79
N ASN A 143 -13.17 -3.43 1.69
CA ASN A 143 -12.68 -2.64 2.81
C ASN A 143 -13.40 -1.29 2.97
N GLY A 144 -14.56 -1.14 2.34
CA GLY A 144 -15.42 0.01 2.49
C GLY A 144 -14.95 1.26 1.74
N PHE A 145 -14.00 1.13 0.81
CA PHE A 145 -13.68 2.23 -0.10
C PHE A 145 -14.81 2.45 -1.09
N ARG A 146 -15.07 3.72 -1.38
CA ARG A 146 -16.03 4.13 -2.40
C ARG A 146 -15.31 4.83 -3.53
N GLN A 147 -15.67 4.51 -4.76
CA GLN A 147 -15.16 5.23 -5.91
C GLN A 147 -15.78 6.63 -5.95
N PHE A 148 -14.94 7.67 -6.00
CA PHE A 148 -15.38 9.05 -6.10
C PHE A 148 -15.00 9.74 -7.42
N GLY A 149 -14.17 9.07 -8.24
CA GLY A 149 -13.76 9.68 -9.50
C GLY A 149 -13.05 8.74 -10.47
N ARG A 150 -12.75 9.29 -11.65
CA ARG A 150 -11.94 8.66 -12.68
C ARG A 150 -11.03 9.70 -13.31
N SER A 151 -9.73 9.45 -13.29
CA SER A 151 -8.74 10.27 -13.97
C SER A 151 -8.35 9.60 -15.29
N ARG A 152 -8.64 10.28 -16.40
CA ARG A 152 -8.37 9.74 -17.74
C ARG A 152 -6.91 9.97 -18.12
N ARG A 153 -6.28 8.97 -18.76
CA ARG A 153 -4.92 9.04 -19.25
C ARG A 153 -3.95 9.63 -18.23
N SER A 154 -4.05 9.21 -16.97
CA SER A 154 -3.32 9.81 -15.86
C SER A 154 -2.18 8.93 -15.33
N PHE A 155 -1.93 7.80 -15.97
CA PHE A 155 -0.85 6.89 -15.61
C PHE A 155 -0.23 6.29 -16.88
N GLU A 156 1.07 6.46 -17.04
CA GLU A 156 1.83 5.88 -18.14
C GLU A 156 2.55 4.62 -17.66
N LEU A 157 2.43 3.53 -18.42
CA LEU A 157 3.15 2.29 -18.22
C LEU A 157 3.57 1.71 -19.57
N GLY A 158 4.87 1.52 -19.77
CA GLY A 158 5.41 0.97 -21.01
C GLY A 158 5.02 1.80 -22.25
N GLY A 159 5.01 3.12 -22.17
CA GLY A 159 4.63 4.03 -23.25
C GLY A 159 3.12 4.13 -23.52
N GLN A 160 2.30 3.45 -22.76
CA GLN A 160 0.84 3.49 -22.88
C GLN A 160 0.19 4.26 -21.73
N TRP A 161 -0.79 5.09 -22.02
CA TRP A 161 -1.54 5.87 -21.05
C TRP A 161 -2.80 5.14 -20.61
N PHE A 162 -2.98 5.06 -19.29
CA PHE A 162 -4.12 4.39 -18.66
C PHE A 162 -4.93 5.34 -17.79
N ASP A 163 -6.21 5.04 -17.67
CA ASP A 163 -7.08 5.69 -16.70
C ASP A 163 -6.82 5.11 -15.31
N ARG A 164 -7.13 5.90 -14.28
CA ARG A 164 -7.19 5.47 -12.90
C ARG A 164 -8.58 5.74 -12.32
N LEU A 165 -9.09 4.79 -11.57
CA LEU A 165 -10.26 4.97 -10.70
C LEU A 165 -9.76 5.46 -9.35
N LEU A 166 -10.43 6.44 -8.79
CA LEU A 166 -10.09 7.09 -7.53
C LEU A 166 -11.06 6.63 -6.46
N PHE A 167 -10.53 6.14 -5.36
CA PHE A 167 -11.28 5.59 -4.24
C PHE A 167 -10.93 6.31 -2.96
N GLU A 168 -11.87 6.40 -2.02
CA GLU A 168 -11.67 6.94 -0.69
C GLU A 168 -12.37 6.08 0.38
N ARG A 169 -11.79 6.07 1.57
CA ARG A 169 -12.36 5.50 2.79
C ARG A 169 -12.18 6.50 3.93
N HIS A 170 -13.27 6.89 4.56
CA HIS A 170 -13.25 7.74 5.75
C HIS A 170 -13.24 6.91 7.03
N ARG A 171 -12.62 7.45 8.07
CA ARG A 171 -12.77 6.93 9.41
C ARG A 171 -14.24 7.02 9.82
N ASP A 172 -14.76 5.96 10.43
CA ASP A 172 -16.10 6.00 11.00
C ASP A 172 -16.11 7.00 12.14
N VAL A 173 -16.82 8.10 11.99
CA VAL A 173 -17.08 9.07 13.05
C VAL A 173 -18.36 8.61 13.71
N PRO A 174 -18.39 8.41 15.06
CA PRO A 174 -19.65 8.22 15.75
C PRO A 174 -20.58 9.36 15.35
N ALA A 175 -21.84 9.03 15.04
CA ALA A 175 -22.82 10.07 14.75
C ALA A 175 -22.77 11.10 15.88
N SER A 176 -22.27 12.31 15.59
CA SER A 176 -22.40 13.40 16.52
C SER A 176 -23.88 13.63 16.67
N THR A 177 -24.39 13.44 17.89
CA THR A 177 -25.68 13.97 18.30
C THR A 177 -25.59 15.48 18.06
N THR A 178 -26.09 15.92 16.92
CA THR A 178 -26.33 17.33 16.68
C THR A 178 -27.56 17.67 17.48
N ASP A 179 -27.38 18.38 18.59
CA ASP A 179 -28.46 19.04 19.30
C ASP A 179 -29.08 20.13 18.40
#